data_714c447ffff0db1b78681871fd97219f
#
_entry.id   714c447ffff0db1b78681871fd97219f
#
_cell.length_a   1.000
_cell.length_b   1.000
_cell.length_c   1.000
_cell.angle_alpha   90.00
_cell.angle_beta   90.00
_cell.angle_gamma   90.00
#
_symmetry.space_group_name_H-M   'P 1'
#
loop_
_entity.id
_entity.type
_entity.pdbx_description
1 polymer ?
#
loop_
_entity_poly.entity_id
_entity_poly.type
_entity_poly.pdbx_seq_one_letter_code
_entity_poly.pdbx_strand_id
1 'polypeptide(L)'
;QPTISGRDGATWRPRTLRAAVKSAPKSNLALISVAGDFAIAEARKAIRRGLHAMIFSNNVGLAEEAELKREALDLGRLVMGPDCGTAIINGTPLAFANKVPRGDIGLIGASGTGTQEVSCLISQYGGGISHAIGVGGSDLKTEVGGISTLMALDALDADPMTKQIVLISKPPPADVALLVLDRIAGSDKPVTVCFIGACEL
;
A
#
# COMPACT_ATOMS: atom_id res chain seq x y z
N GLN A 1 1.56 14.19 16.59
CA GLN A 1 2.17 12.91 16.98
C GLN A 1 1.59 12.52 18.32
N PRO A 2 1.03 11.33 18.51
CA PRO A 2 0.62 10.88 19.84
C PRO A 2 1.88 10.69 20.69
N THR A 3 2.06 11.53 21.70
CA THR A 3 3.12 11.38 22.70
C THR A 3 2.64 10.29 23.67
N ILE A 4 3.23 9.11 23.58
CA ILE A 4 3.06 8.10 24.63
C ILE A 4 3.92 8.56 25.80
N SER A 5 3.32 9.26 26.77
CA SER A 5 3.98 9.61 28.02
C SER A 5 4.13 8.35 28.88
N GLY A 6 5.36 7.97 29.13
CA GLY A 6 5.67 7.03 30.21
C GLY A 6 5.30 7.63 31.59
N ARG A 7 5.20 6.80 32.62
CA ARG A 7 4.82 7.19 33.98
C ARG A 7 5.67 8.31 34.60
N ASP A 8 6.80 8.67 34.00
CA ASP A 8 7.77 9.67 34.50
C ASP A 8 7.96 10.88 33.56
N GLY A 9 7.03 11.15 32.64
CA GLY A 9 7.14 12.30 31.72
C GLY A 9 8.26 12.19 30.66
N ALA A 10 9.07 11.14 30.67
CA ALA A 10 10.06 10.89 29.66
C ALA A 10 9.40 10.31 28.39
N THR A 11 9.64 10.93 27.24
CA THR A 11 9.22 10.40 25.94
C THR A 11 9.95 9.08 25.69
N TRP A 12 9.24 7.95 25.88
CA TRP A 12 9.81 6.65 25.62
C TRP A 12 9.95 6.44 24.09
N ARG A 13 11.18 6.17 23.64
CA ARG A 13 11.48 5.88 22.24
C ARG A 13 12.04 4.47 22.13
N PRO A 14 11.27 3.51 21.60
CA PRO A 14 11.77 2.16 21.40
C PRO A 14 12.91 2.16 20.39
N ARG A 15 14.01 1.50 20.73
CA ARG A 15 15.18 1.40 19.87
C ARG A 15 15.12 0.24 18.87
N THR A 16 14.14 -0.63 19.00
CA THR A 16 13.94 -1.79 18.12
C THR A 16 12.47 -1.97 17.79
N LEU A 17 12.17 -2.53 16.61
CA LEU A 17 10.81 -2.87 16.20
C LEU A 17 10.13 -3.80 17.23
N ARG A 18 10.87 -4.77 17.77
CA ARG A 18 10.35 -5.67 18.82
C ARG A 18 9.88 -4.90 20.06
N ALA A 19 10.67 -3.95 20.52
CA ALA A 19 10.29 -3.12 21.67
C ALA A 19 9.10 -2.21 21.33
N ALA A 20 9.06 -1.65 20.11
CA ALA A 20 7.94 -0.82 19.63
C ALA A 20 6.63 -1.60 19.61
N VAL A 21 6.60 -2.79 19.01
CA VAL A 21 5.40 -3.64 18.95
C VAL A 21 4.94 -4.07 20.35
N LYS A 22 5.88 -4.39 21.24
CA LYS A 22 5.55 -4.75 22.63
C LYS A 22 4.87 -3.59 23.38
N SER A 23 5.28 -2.36 23.13
CA SER A 23 4.70 -1.17 23.79
C SER A 23 3.42 -0.68 23.14
N ALA A 24 3.21 -0.98 21.87
CA ALA A 24 2.03 -0.62 21.11
C ALA A 24 1.38 -1.87 20.46
N PRO A 25 0.78 -2.77 21.26
CA PRO A 25 0.32 -4.07 20.79
C PRO A 25 -0.86 -4.00 19.80
N LYS A 26 -1.48 -2.83 19.67
CA LYS A 26 -2.53 -2.57 18.67
C LYS A 26 -2.00 -2.09 17.31
N SER A 27 -0.69 -1.91 17.19
CA SER A 27 -0.09 -1.54 15.90
C SER A 27 -0.26 -2.69 14.91
N ASN A 28 -0.67 -2.36 13.69
CA ASN A 28 -0.87 -3.30 12.60
C ASN A 28 -0.07 -2.94 11.34
N LEU A 29 0.59 -1.77 11.33
CA LEU A 29 1.35 -1.26 10.21
C LEU A 29 2.72 -0.74 10.67
N ALA A 30 3.77 -1.07 9.92
CA ALA A 30 5.09 -0.47 10.04
C ALA A 30 5.34 0.45 8.84
N LEU A 31 5.62 1.73 9.10
CA LEU A 31 6.10 2.66 8.07
C LEU A 31 7.62 2.68 8.12
N ILE A 32 8.25 2.35 6.98
CA ILE A 32 9.69 2.13 6.85
C ILE A 32 10.27 3.22 5.94
N SER A 33 11.18 4.02 6.50
CA SER A 33 11.87 5.11 5.81
C SER A 33 13.33 5.11 6.21
N VAL A 34 14.03 4.05 5.83
CA VAL A 34 15.49 3.87 6.01
C VAL A 34 16.16 3.81 4.64
N ALA A 35 17.50 3.82 4.57
CA ALA A 35 18.17 3.61 3.29
C ALA A 35 17.74 2.27 2.65
N GLY A 36 17.61 2.25 1.31
CA GLY A 36 17.07 1.12 0.55
C GLY A 36 17.68 -0.23 0.91
N ASP A 37 19.00 -0.26 1.08
CA ASP A 37 19.77 -1.46 1.47
C ASP A 37 19.28 -2.12 2.77
N PHE A 38 18.64 -1.35 3.66
CA PHE A 38 18.12 -1.86 4.93
C PHE A 38 16.61 -2.06 4.93
N ALA A 39 15.90 -1.51 3.94
CA ALA A 39 14.44 -1.45 3.92
C ALA A 39 13.80 -2.83 3.91
N ILE A 40 14.32 -3.76 3.10
CA ILE A 40 13.81 -5.13 2.99
C ILE A 40 13.99 -5.89 4.31
N ALA A 41 15.15 -5.76 4.97
CA ALA A 41 15.40 -6.42 6.24
C ALA A 41 14.44 -5.93 7.34
N GLU A 42 14.15 -4.62 7.39
CA GLU A 42 13.19 -4.06 8.35
C GLU A 42 11.75 -4.45 8.02
N ALA A 43 11.36 -4.47 6.73
CA ALA A 43 10.06 -4.92 6.30
C ALA A 43 9.82 -6.40 6.65
N ARG A 44 10.80 -7.26 6.40
CA ARG A 44 10.75 -8.69 6.76
C ARG A 44 10.60 -8.90 8.26
N LYS A 45 11.27 -8.09 9.08
CA LYS A 45 11.06 -8.09 10.55
C LYS A 45 9.63 -7.67 10.93
N ALA A 46 9.02 -6.74 10.19
CA ALA A 46 7.67 -6.26 10.45
C ALA A 46 6.62 -7.33 10.10
N ILE A 47 6.65 -7.88 8.88
CA ILE A 47 5.68 -8.87 8.43
C ILE A 47 5.71 -10.15 9.28
N ARG A 48 6.91 -10.62 9.67
CA ARG A 48 7.09 -11.76 10.59
C ARG A 48 6.57 -11.51 12.01
N ARG A 49 6.28 -10.24 12.37
CA ARG A 49 5.62 -9.85 13.63
C ARG A 49 4.14 -9.55 13.48
N GLY A 50 3.58 -9.91 12.33
CA GLY A 50 2.16 -9.74 12.07
C GLY A 50 1.75 -8.33 11.65
N LEU A 51 2.69 -7.44 11.32
CA LEU A 51 2.40 -6.12 10.81
C LEU A 51 2.32 -6.13 9.28
N HIS A 52 1.48 -5.29 8.72
CA HIS A 52 1.63 -4.86 7.33
C HIS A 52 2.84 -3.92 7.24
N ALA A 53 3.42 -3.76 6.06
CA ALA A 53 4.55 -2.86 5.85
C ALA A 53 4.22 -1.80 4.78
N MET A 54 4.62 -0.55 5.03
CA MET A 54 4.66 0.51 4.04
C MET A 54 6.12 0.94 3.89
N ILE A 55 6.71 0.66 2.74
CA ILE A 55 8.12 0.95 2.44
C ILE A 55 8.17 2.23 1.61
N PHE A 56 8.50 3.33 2.28
CA PHE A 56 8.72 4.62 1.64
C PHE A 56 10.05 4.65 0.87
N SER A 57 11.04 3.90 1.35
CA SER A 57 12.37 3.81 0.76
C SER A 57 12.34 3.33 -0.69
N ASN A 58 13.14 3.95 -1.52
CA ASN A 58 13.44 3.54 -2.89
C ASN A 58 14.81 2.80 -2.98
N ASN A 59 15.29 2.57 -4.20
CA ASN A 59 16.57 1.87 -4.47
C ASN A 59 16.65 0.48 -3.83
N VAL A 60 15.57 -0.26 -3.92
CA VAL A 60 15.48 -1.67 -3.52
C VAL A 60 15.58 -2.55 -4.76
N GLY A 61 16.32 -3.65 -4.67
CA GLY A 61 16.45 -4.61 -5.77
C GLY A 61 15.12 -5.31 -6.09
N LEU A 62 14.83 -5.47 -7.40
CA LEU A 62 13.56 -6.06 -7.84
C LEU A 62 13.37 -7.51 -7.35
N ALA A 63 14.44 -8.30 -7.32
CA ALA A 63 14.39 -9.66 -6.79
C ALA A 63 14.08 -9.69 -5.29
N GLU A 64 14.67 -8.79 -4.52
CA GLU A 64 14.44 -8.66 -3.08
C GLU A 64 13.00 -8.22 -2.78
N GLU A 65 12.45 -7.30 -3.60
CA GLU A 65 11.04 -6.90 -3.53
C GLU A 65 10.12 -8.10 -3.77
N ALA A 66 10.38 -8.85 -4.85
CA ALA A 66 9.58 -10.03 -5.21
C ALA A 66 9.60 -11.10 -4.12
N GLU A 67 10.77 -11.39 -3.54
CA GLU A 67 10.90 -12.35 -2.44
C GLU A 67 10.13 -11.88 -1.20
N LEU A 68 10.27 -10.60 -0.82
CA LEU A 68 9.57 -10.05 0.33
C LEU A 68 8.05 -10.12 0.16
N LYS A 69 7.53 -9.78 -1.02
CA LYS A 69 6.10 -9.80 -1.29
C LYS A 69 5.52 -11.21 -1.31
N ARG A 70 6.27 -12.20 -1.82
CA ARG A 70 5.87 -13.63 -1.72
C ARG A 70 5.79 -14.07 -0.26
N GLU A 71 6.84 -13.77 0.53
CA GLU A 71 6.84 -14.08 1.97
C GLU A 71 5.67 -13.39 2.70
N ALA A 72 5.37 -12.14 2.33
CA ALA A 72 4.28 -11.39 2.91
C ALA A 72 2.90 -11.98 2.54
N LEU A 73 2.73 -12.45 1.30
CA LEU A 73 1.52 -13.14 0.84
C LEU A 73 1.29 -14.42 1.67
N ASP A 74 2.32 -15.25 1.86
CA ASP A 74 2.24 -16.47 2.67
C ASP A 74 1.85 -16.18 4.12
N LEU A 75 2.26 -15.02 4.65
CA LEU A 75 1.93 -14.58 6.00
C LEU A 75 0.59 -13.82 6.09
N GLY A 76 -0.09 -13.58 4.99
CA GLY A 76 -1.30 -12.75 4.92
C GLY A 76 -1.04 -11.30 5.32
N ARG A 77 0.12 -10.73 4.92
CA ARG A 77 0.51 -9.35 5.21
C ARG A 77 0.73 -8.56 3.94
N LEU A 78 0.08 -7.42 3.84
CA LEU A 78 0.26 -6.51 2.70
C LEU A 78 1.58 -5.74 2.84
N VAL A 79 2.34 -5.67 1.75
CA VAL A 79 3.51 -4.80 1.60
C VAL A 79 3.18 -3.72 0.57
N MET A 80 3.11 -2.49 1.02
CA MET A 80 2.98 -1.29 0.20
C MET A 80 4.39 -0.77 -0.17
N GLY A 81 4.68 -0.69 -1.45
CA GLY A 81 6.04 -0.34 -1.94
C GLY A 81 6.93 -1.57 -2.15
N PRO A 82 8.25 -1.39 -2.34
CA PRO A 82 9.08 -0.17 -2.15
C PRO A 82 8.65 1.02 -3.01
N ASP A 83 9.22 2.20 -2.68
CA ASP A 83 8.89 3.48 -3.32
C ASP A 83 7.39 3.85 -3.17
N CYS A 84 6.79 3.50 -2.03
CA CYS A 84 5.43 3.90 -1.70
C CYS A 84 5.44 5.21 -0.92
N GLY A 85 5.30 6.33 -1.63
CA GLY A 85 5.21 7.66 -1.02
C GLY A 85 3.79 8.06 -0.59
N THR A 86 2.76 7.31 -0.97
CA THR A 86 1.36 7.74 -0.82
C THR A 86 0.48 6.56 -0.42
N ALA A 87 -0.15 6.66 0.74
CA ALA A 87 -1.22 5.75 1.15
C ALA A 87 -2.25 6.48 2.03
N ILE A 88 -3.49 6.05 1.96
CA ILE A 88 -4.57 6.47 2.87
C ILE A 88 -5.20 5.20 3.43
N ILE A 89 -5.15 5.03 4.73
CA ILE A 89 -5.72 3.85 5.37
C ILE A 89 -6.86 4.26 6.28
N ASN A 90 -8.05 3.79 5.95
CA ASN A 90 -9.27 4.12 6.67
C ASN A 90 -9.48 5.64 6.82
N GLY A 91 -9.23 6.39 5.74
CA GLY A 91 -9.30 7.85 5.70
C GLY A 91 -8.13 8.58 6.36
N THR A 92 -7.13 7.86 6.90
CA THR A 92 -5.93 8.46 7.50
C THR A 92 -4.81 8.56 6.47
N PRO A 93 -4.36 9.78 6.10
CA PRO A 93 -3.27 9.95 5.15
C PRO A 93 -1.92 9.58 5.78
N LEU A 94 -1.08 8.89 5.01
CA LEU A 94 0.27 8.48 5.38
C LEU A 94 1.29 9.05 4.39
N ALA A 95 2.48 9.34 4.88
CA ALA A 95 3.62 9.89 4.12
C ALA A 95 3.21 11.16 3.35
N PHE A 96 3.26 11.17 2.02
CA PHE A 96 2.90 12.31 1.17
C PHE A 96 1.45 12.31 0.68
N ALA A 97 0.59 11.47 1.26
CA ALA A 97 -0.81 11.43 0.87
C ALA A 97 -1.53 12.75 1.15
N ASN A 98 -2.40 13.14 0.24
CA ASN A 98 -3.28 14.29 0.41
C ASN A 98 -4.27 14.04 1.55
N LYS A 99 -4.63 15.11 2.26
CA LYS A 99 -5.74 15.08 3.21
C LYS A 99 -7.04 15.32 2.44
N VAL A 100 -7.77 14.26 2.18
CA VAL A 100 -9.05 14.29 1.46
C VAL A 100 -10.17 13.76 2.36
N PRO A 101 -11.44 14.06 2.06
CA PRO A 101 -12.57 13.49 2.80
C PRO A 101 -12.56 11.96 2.78
N ARG A 102 -12.96 11.37 3.90
CA ARG A 102 -13.25 9.94 3.93
C ARG A 102 -14.55 9.67 3.18
N GLY A 103 -14.56 8.62 2.35
CA GLY A 103 -15.71 8.20 1.58
C GLY A 103 -15.65 6.71 1.28
N ASP A 104 -16.16 6.32 0.13
CA ASP A 104 -16.37 4.92 -0.25
C ASP A 104 -15.59 4.48 -1.50
N ILE A 105 -14.66 5.30 -1.98
CA ILE A 105 -13.82 4.96 -3.12
C ILE A 105 -12.47 4.44 -2.64
N GLY A 106 -12.14 3.19 -2.99
CA GLY A 106 -10.84 2.59 -2.77
C GLY A 106 -9.90 2.84 -3.95
N LEU A 107 -8.67 3.27 -3.69
CA LEU A 107 -7.64 3.44 -4.72
C LEU A 107 -6.55 2.38 -4.57
N ILE A 108 -6.07 1.86 -5.68
CA ILE A 108 -4.85 1.06 -5.77
C ILE A 108 -3.90 1.78 -6.73
N GLY A 109 -2.71 2.14 -6.27
CA GLY A 109 -1.80 2.94 -7.06
C GLY A 109 -0.40 2.35 -7.16
N ALA A 110 0.02 2.00 -8.38
CA ALA A 110 1.42 1.78 -8.73
C ALA A 110 2.12 3.09 -9.18
N SER A 111 1.42 4.23 -9.08
CA SER A 111 1.93 5.57 -9.34
C SER A 111 1.55 6.48 -8.19
N GLY A 112 2.54 6.96 -7.42
CA GLY A 112 2.31 7.84 -6.27
C GLY A 112 1.64 9.15 -6.67
N THR A 113 2.17 9.84 -7.68
CA THR A 113 1.61 11.11 -8.19
C THR A 113 0.24 10.93 -8.84
N GLY A 114 0.03 9.83 -9.58
CA GLY A 114 -1.29 9.49 -10.13
C GLY A 114 -2.33 9.26 -9.03
N THR A 115 -1.96 8.57 -7.96
CA THR A 115 -2.83 8.36 -6.80
C THR A 115 -3.16 9.67 -6.09
N GLN A 116 -2.18 10.58 -5.94
CA GLN A 116 -2.40 11.90 -5.36
C GLN A 116 -3.38 12.72 -6.20
N GLU A 117 -3.16 12.79 -7.51
CA GLU A 117 -4.02 13.55 -8.42
C GLU A 117 -5.45 13.01 -8.41
N VAL A 118 -5.63 11.71 -8.59
CA VAL A 118 -6.96 11.10 -8.61
C VAL A 118 -7.68 11.28 -7.27
N SER A 119 -6.98 11.18 -6.13
CA SER A 119 -7.59 11.42 -4.83
C SER A 119 -8.06 12.88 -4.66
N CYS A 120 -7.30 13.84 -5.20
CA CYS A 120 -7.70 15.25 -5.22
C CYS A 120 -8.91 15.47 -6.12
N LEU A 121 -8.92 14.92 -7.33
CA LEU A 121 -10.04 15.05 -8.27
C LEU A 121 -11.33 14.46 -7.65
N ILE A 122 -11.27 13.27 -7.08
CA ILE A 122 -12.41 12.66 -6.38
C ILE A 122 -12.94 13.62 -5.29
N SER A 123 -12.05 14.20 -4.49
CA SER A 123 -12.43 15.16 -3.45
C SER A 123 -13.07 16.43 -4.03
N GLN A 124 -12.52 16.97 -5.11
CA GLN A 124 -13.05 18.17 -5.78
C GLN A 124 -14.45 17.96 -6.35
N TYR A 125 -14.75 16.74 -6.80
CA TYR A 125 -16.07 16.35 -7.29
C TYR A 125 -17.03 15.87 -6.19
N GLY A 126 -16.68 16.09 -4.90
CA GLY A 126 -17.54 15.80 -3.76
C GLY A 126 -17.50 14.34 -3.28
N GLY A 127 -16.62 13.52 -3.82
CA GLY A 127 -16.36 12.15 -3.35
C GLY A 127 -15.39 12.09 -2.18
N GLY A 128 -15.10 10.88 -1.72
CA GLY A 128 -14.13 10.64 -0.67
C GLY A 128 -13.47 9.28 -0.79
N ILE A 129 -12.34 9.11 -0.08
CA ILE A 129 -11.48 7.95 -0.16
C ILE A 129 -11.66 7.08 1.09
N SER A 130 -11.99 5.79 0.91
CA SER A 130 -11.98 4.80 1.98
C SER A 130 -10.54 4.40 2.31
N HIS A 131 -9.84 3.94 1.29
CA HIS A 131 -8.43 3.57 1.33
C HIS A 131 -7.73 4.00 0.04
N ALA A 132 -6.45 4.34 0.12
CA ALA A 132 -5.55 4.41 -1.01
C ALA A 132 -4.33 3.54 -0.69
N ILE A 133 -4.12 2.48 -1.46
CA ILE A 133 -3.08 1.49 -1.26
C ILE A 133 -2.02 1.69 -2.34
N GLY A 134 -0.87 2.24 -1.95
CA GLY A 134 0.28 2.39 -2.84
C GLY A 134 1.06 1.09 -2.93
N VAL A 135 1.08 0.44 -4.07
CA VAL A 135 1.71 -0.88 -4.23
C VAL A 135 3.18 -0.82 -4.66
N GLY A 136 3.66 0.39 -5.02
CA GLY A 136 5.01 0.60 -5.56
C GLY A 136 5.08 0.45 -7.07
N GLY A 137 6.01 1.18 -7.68
CA GLY A 137 6.12 1.28 -9.16
C GLY A 137 6.57 0.00 -9.85
N SER A 138 7.09 -0.98 -9.11
CA SER A 138 7.57 -2.25 -9.66
C SER A 138 6.61 -3.42 -9.42
N ASP A 139 5.55 -3.24 -8.66
CA ASP A 139 4.64 -4.34 -8.29
C ASP A 139 4.09 -5.10 -9.50
N LEU A 140 3.68 -4.36 -10.54
CA LEU A 140 3.10 -4.93 -11.74
C LEU A 140 4.13 -5.39 -12.80
N LYS A 141 5.42 -5.47 -12.46
CA LYS A 141 6.41 -6.14 -13.33
C LYS A 141 6.27 -7.65 -13.22
N THR A 142 6.64 -8.37 -14.28
CA THR A 142 6.57 -9.85 -14.35
C THR A 142 7.27 -10.53 -13.18
N GLU A 143 8.41 -10.01 -12.73
CA GLU A 143 9.20 -10.60 -11.65
C GLU A 143 8.48 -10.55 -10.29
N VAL A 144 7.67 -9.53 -10.07
CA VAL A 144 6.86 -9.35 -8.85
C VAL A 144 5.47 -9.94 -9.01
N GLY A 145 4.89 -9.83 -10.21
CA GLY A 145 3.63 -10.49 -10.58
C GLY A 145 2.37 -9.86 -9.99
N GLY A 146 2.41 -8.57 -9.59
CA GLY A 146 1.22 -7.86 -9.09
C GLY A 146 0.74 -8.31 -7.70
N ILE A 147 1.61 -8.92 -6.90
CA ILE A 147 1.23 -9.53 -5.61
C ILE A 147 0.51 -8.52 -4.70
N SER A 148 1.08 -7.32 -4.50
CA SER A 148 0.44 -6.33 -3.63
C SER A 148 -0.84 -5.75 -4.26
N THR A 149 -0.90 -5.64 -5.59
CA THR A 149 -2.11 -5.21 -6.31
C THR A 149 -3.25 -6.20 -6.12
N LEU A 150 -2.99 -7.50 -6.27
CA LEU A 150 -3.99 -8.55 -6.08
C LEU A 150 -4.47 -8.60 -4.62
N MET A 151 -3.56 -8.55 -3.66
CA MET A 151 -3.93 -8.47 -2.23
C MET A 151 -4.73 -7.20 -1.90
N ALA A 152 -4.42 -6.07 -2.53
CA ALA A 152 -5.16 -4.83 -2.35
C ALA A 152 -6.57 -4.91 -2.94
N LEU A 153 -6.73 -5.55 -4.12
CA LEU A 153 -8.04 -5.84 -4.71
C LEU A 153 -8.88 -6.69 -3.76
N ASP A 154 -8.31 -7.79 -3.21
CA ASP A 154 -9.00 -8.64 -2.25
C ASP A 154 -9.43 -7.87 -0.99
N ALA A 155 -8.54 -7.05 -0.45
CA ALA A 155 -8.81 -6.28 0.76
C ALA A 155 -9.91 -5.22 0.54
N LEU A 156 -9.88 -4.50 -0.58
CA LEU A 156 -10.89 -3.49 -0.92
C LEU A 156 -12.24 -4.11 -1.30
N ASP A 157 -12.20 -5.27 -1.93
CA ASP A 157 -13.41 -6.03 -2.29
C ASP A 157 -14.12 -6.53 -1.02
N ALA A 158 -13.37 -7.00 -0.04
CA ALA A 158 -13.89 -7.44 1.25
C ALA A 158 -14.30 -6.29 2.19
N ASP A 159 -13.81 -5.06 1.97
CA ASP A 159 -14.12 -3.92 2.87
C ASP A 159 -15.55 -3.40 2.65
N PRO A 160 -16.44 -3.48 3.65
CA PRO A 160 -17.83 -3.05 3.49
C PRO A 160 -17.98 -1.53 3.29
N MET A 161 -16.96 -0.73 3.65
CA MET A 161 -16.97 0.72 3.48
C MET A 161 -16.55 1.15 2.08
N THR A 162 -15.85 0.30 1.34
CA THR A 162 -15.48 0.54 -0.05
C THR A 162 -16.60 0.08 -0.97
N LYS A 163 -17.08 0.96 -1.86
CA LYS A 163 -18.16 0.66 -2.82
C LYS A 163 -17.69 0.61 -4.27
N GLN A 164 -16.57 1.26 -4.55
CA GLN A 164 -15.96 1.32 -5.87
C GLN A 164 -14.46 1.28 -5.73
N ILE A 165 -13.77 0.64 -6.68
CA ILE A 165 -12.31 0.52 -6.69
C ILE A 165 -11.76 1.21 -7.94
N VAL A 166 -10.65 1.92 -7.80
CA VAL A 166 -9.92 2.53 -8.92
C VAL A 166 -8.47 2.03 -8.88
N LEU A 167 -8.02 1.42 -9.96
CA LEU A 167 -6.63 0.98 -10.15
C LEU A 167 -5.89 1.94 -11.08
N ILE A 168 -4.77 2.49 -10.61
CA ILE A 168 -3.95 3.45 -11.35
C ILE A 168 -2.53 2.90 -11.51
N SER A 169 -2.10 2.66 -12.75
CA SER A 169 -0.77 2.14 -13.05
C SER A 169 -0.28 2.61 -14.42
N LYS A 170 1.00 2.38 -14.70
CA LYS A 170 1.48 2.25 -16.05
C LYS A 170 1.00 0.90 -16.62
N PRO A 171 0.94 0.73 -17.95
CA PRO A 171 0.57 -0.54 -18.56
C PRO A 171 1.47 -1.68 -18.03
N PRO A 172 0.92 -2.71 -17.39
CA PRO A 172 1.71 -3.87 -17.00
C PRO A 172 2.06 -4.74 -18.20
N PRO A 173 3.05 -5.64 -18.07
CA PRO A 173 3.25 -6.74 -19.03
C PRO A 173 1.98 -7.58 -19.18
N ALA A 174 1.80 -8.19 -20.37
CA ALA A 174 0.54 -8.87 -20.73
C ALA A 174 0.17 -10.01 -19.76
N ASP A 175 1.14 -10.78 -19.28
CA ASP A 175 0.95 -11.84 -18.31
C ASP A 175 0.37 -11.32 -16.98
N VAL A 176 0.93 -10.23 -16.45
CA VAL A 176 0.44 -9.60 -15.21
C VAL A 176 -0.89 -8.87 -15.45
N ALA A 177 -1.05 -8.22 -16.62
CA ALA A 177 -2.30 -7.58 -16.99
C ALA A 177 -3.47 -8.57 -16.97
N LEU A 178 -3.28 -9.77 -17.55
CA LEU A 178 -4.30 -10.81 -17.58
C LEU A 178 -4.68 -11.28 -16.17
N LEU A 179 -3.69 -11.50 -15.29
CA LEU A 179 -3.93 -11.89 -13.89
C LEU A 179 -4.76 -10.83 -13.14
N VAL A 180 -4.41 -9.56 -13.30
CA VAL A 180 -5.12 -8.45 -12.65
C VAL A 180 -6.53 -8.30 -13.20
N LEU A 181 -6.71 -8.36 -14.53
CA LEU A 181 -8.02 -8.24 -15.16
C LEU A 181 -8.93 -9.42 -14.82
N ASP A 182 -8.38 -10.65 -14.75
CA ASP A 182 -9.14 -11.83 -14.32
C ASP A 182 -9.64 -11.67 -12.87
N ARG A 183 -8.77 -11.20 -11.96
CA ARG A 183 -9.19 -10.88 -10.58
C ARG A 183 -10.25 -9.78 -10.54
N ILE A 184 -10.13 -8.75 -11.36
CA ILE A 184 -11.12 -7.66 -11.47
C ILE A 184 -12.47 -8.19 -11.97
N ALA A 185 -12.44 -9.08 -12.95
CA ALA A 185 -13.68 -9.69 -13.48
C ALA A 185 -14.45 -10.50 -12.42
N GLY A 186 -13.75 -11.02 -11.40
CA GLY A 186 -14.34 -11.70 -10.24
C GLY A 186 -14.70 -10.78 -9.06
N SER A 187 -14.60 -9.46 -9.19
CA SER A 187 -14.94 -8.52 -8.11
C SER A 187 -16.45 -8.30 -8.01
N ASP A 188 -16.96 -8.25 -6.79
CA ASP A 188 -18.36 -7.89 -6.51
C ASP A 188 -18.60 -6.37 -6.61
N LYS A 189 -17.55 -5.57 -6.78
CA LYS A 189 -17.61 -4.10 -6.83
C LYS A 189 -17.19 -3.58 -8.19
N PRO A 190 -17.74 -2.44 -8.63
CA PRO A 190 -17.26 -1.76 -9.83
C PRO A 190 -15.78 -1.40 -9.71
N VAL A 191 -14.98 -1.78 -10.70
CA VAL A 191 -13.55 -1.45 -10.77
C VAL A 191 -13.27 -0.63 -12.01
N THR A 192 -12.71 0.56 -11.82
CA THR A 192 -12.21 1.41 -12.90
C THR A 192 -10.69 1.25 -13.00
N VAL A 193 -10.20 0.92 -14.20
CA VAL A 193 -8.76 0.75 -14.46
C VAL A 193 -8.24 1.90 -15.31
N CYS A 194 -7.15 2.51 -14.88
CA CYS A 194 -6.42 3.53 -15.63
C CYS A 194 -4.96 3.08 -15.82
N PHE A 195 -4.63 2.62 -17.02
CA PHE A 195 -3.26 2.36 -17.43
C PHE A 195 -2.70 3.57 -18.16
N ILE A 196 -1.94 4.39 -17.42
CA ILE A 196 -1.40 5.68 -17.91
C ILE A 196 -0.40 5.45 -19.03
N GLY A 197 -0.70 5.99 -20.23
CA GLY A 197 0.17 5.85 -21.40
C GLY A 197 -0.04 4.55 -22.19
N ALA A 198 -1.09 3.79 -21.92
CA ALA A 198 -1.51 2.71 -22.82
C ALA A 198 -1.92 3.32 -24.15
N CYS A 199 -1.31 2.84 -25.25
CA CYS A 199 -1.84 3.09 -26.59
C CYS A 199 -3.01 2.11 -26.83
N GLU A 200 -3.96 2.50 -27.65
CA GLU A 200 -4.99 1.57 -28.15
C GLU A 200 -4.27 0.33 -28.73
N LEU A 201 -4.67 -0.85 -28.28
CA LEU A 201 -4.21 -2.13 -28.82
C LEU A 201 -4.90 -2.42 -30.15
#